data_15de1c5ad46b3c498fb211ae0c64d2a6
#
_entry.id   15de1c5ad46b3c498fb211ae0c64d2a6
#
_cell.length_a   1.000
_cell.length_b   1.000
_cell.length_c   1.000
_cell.angle_alpha   90.00
_cell.angle_beta   90.00
_cell.angle_gamma   90.00
#
_symmetry.space_group_name_H-M   'P 1'
#
loop_
_entity.id
_entity.type
_entity.pdbx_description
1 polymer ?
#
loop_
_entity_poly.entity_id
_entity_poly.type
_entity_poly.pdbx_seq_one_letter_code
_entity_poly.pdbx_strand_id
1 'polypeptide(L)'
;YVDPHYGKIVEDMDDGLLNEGDRENAHARKFIKRVTDKRNLEASNELFAKLVEEIHKRGMKVILDGVFNHCGSFNKWLDRERIYEAGKGYEPGAYVAQDSPYHTFFKFYNEHNWPYNEFYDGWWGHDTLPKLNYEGSEKLMEDIMRIGAKWVSPPFNADGWRLDVAADLGHSPEFNHKFWKEFRRVVKEANPEAIILAEHYGDAMSWLQGDEWDTVMNYDAFMEPVSWFLTGMEKHSDEFNQGLLGNSESFIGAMTYHMPAFYAPSLYTAMNELDNHDHSRFLTRTNHRVGRVANVGPYAAAENTNKAVLREAVVIQMTWPGAPTLYYGDEAGQVGFTDPDNRRTYPWGQEDQELIRFYKEMIAVHRRFPVLAMGSLKFLYHDYNVLSYGRFNQEEQVIVVINNRNERVHVEIPVWLTGINRSSVAKLTQVFATDAVGFSSEEKEIEVPAGILEMDLLPLSGVVLHRCEE
;
A
#
# COMPACT_ATOMS: atom_id res chain seq x y z
N TYR A 1 9.49 3.45 16.41
CA TYR A 1 10.89 3.74 16.77
C TYR A 1 11.83 3.49 15.58
N VAL A 2 12.97 4.18 15.58
CA VAL A 2 13.93 4.11 14.46
C VAL A 2 14.96 3.01 14.75
N ASP A 3 15.36 2.29 13.68
CA ASP A 3 16.45 1.31 13.80
C ASP A 3 17.71 1.96 14.38
N PRO A 4 18.45 1.31 15.27
CA PRO A 4 19.65 1.88 15.90
C PRO A 4 20.76 2.27 14.93
N HIS A 5 20.76 1.79 13.70
CA HIS A 5 21.68 2.24 12.66
C HIS A 5 21.36 3.65 12.14
N TYR A 6 20.12 4.11 12.30
CA TYR A 6 19.65 5.44 11.86
C TYR A 6 19.37 6.38 13.02
N GLY A 7 19.20 5.86 14.25
CA GLY A 7 19.04 6.64 15.46
C GLY A 7 20.36 6.84 16.19
N LYS A 8 20.46 7.91 16.99
CA LYS A 8 21.60 8.13 17.87
C LYS A 8 21.51 7.13 19.04
N ILE A 9 22.41 6.17 19.07
CA ILE A 9 22.56 5.28 20.21
C ILE A 9 23.44 5.98 21.25
N VAL A 10 22.94 6.12 22.47
CA VAL A 10 23.59 6.86 23.54
C VAL A 10 24.78 6.11 24.11
N GLU A 11 24.74 4.81 24.08
CA GLU A 11 25.80 3.94 24.57
C GLU A 11 26.11 2.84 23.55
N ASP A 12 27.39 2.51 23.46
CA ASP A 12 27.83 1.33 22.73
C ASP A 12 27.43 0.06 23.48
N MET A 13 27.04 -0.99 22.75
CA MET A 13 26.54 -2.22 23.36
C MET A 13 26.71 -3.43 22.44
N ASP A 14 26.89 -4.57 23.05
CA ASP A 14 26.85 -5.86 22.40
C ASP A 14 25.50 -6.06 21.72
N ASP A 15 25.58 -6.37 20.45
CA ASP A 15 24.51 -6.23 19.55
C ASP A 15 23.65 -7.48 19.45
N GLY A 16 22.44 -7.40 19.93
CA GLY A 16 21.41 -8.39 19.63
C GLY A 16 21.64 -9.80 20.19
N LEU A 17 22.56 -9.97 21.13
CA LEU A 17 22.76 -11.25 21.79
C LEU A 17 21.56 -11.57 22.68
N LEU A 18 20.95 -12.72 22.43
CA LEU A 18 19.96 -13.31 23.32
C LEU A 18 20.64 -13.94 24.54
N ASN A 19 19.95 -13.97 25.69
CA ASN A 19 20.39 -14.78 26.80
C ASN A 19 20.25 -16.27 26.46
N GLU A 20 20.98 -17.13 27.19
CA GLU A 20 20.83 -18.58 27.01
C GLU A 20 19.38 -19.00 27.27
N GLY A 21 18.77 -19.65 26.29
CA GLY A 21 17.37 -20.09 26.34
C GLY A 21 16.33 -19.13 25.75
N ASP A 22 16.69 -17.87 25.52
CA ASP A 22 15.79 -16.92 24.86
C ASP A 22 15.67 -17.23 23.37
N ARG A 23 14.44 -17.19 22.88
CA ARG A 23 14.13 -17.43 21.45
C ARG A 23 13.62 -16.20 20.71
N GLU A 24 13.39 -15.10 21.43
CA GLU A 24 12.75 -13.90 20.93
C GLU A 24 13.67 -12.69 21.02
N ASN A 25 13.68 -11.87 19.98
CA ASN A 25 14.45 -10.63 19.92
C ASN A 25 14.04 -9.61 21.01
N ALA A 26 12.83 -9.73 21.56
CA ALA A 26 12.36 -8.89 22.66
C ALA A 26 13.27 -8.92 23.88
N HIS A 27 14.00 -10.01 24.10
CA HIS A 27 14.96 -10.16 25.20
C HIS A 27 16.40 -9.77 24.83
N ALA A 28 16.67 -9.41 23.57
CA ALA A 28 17.98 -8.95 23.15
C ALA A 28 18.35 -7.63 23.84
N ARG A 29 19.54 -7.53 24.41
CA ARG A 29 20.00 -6.35 25.16
C ARG A 29 19.87 -5.04 24.36
N LYS A 30 20.26 -5.06 23.11
CA LYS A 30 20.17 -3.91 22.22
C LYS A 30 18.72 -3.50 21.99
N PHE A 31 17.82 -4.45 21.78
CA PHE A 31 16.40 -4.18 21.64
C PHE A 31 15.83 -3.54 22.92
N ILE A 32 16.04 -4.18 24.08
CA ILE A 32 15.58 -3.67 25.38
C ILE A 32 16.06 -2.23 25.61
N LYS A 33 17.35 -1.98 25.40
CA LYS A 33 17.92 -0.64 25.62
C LYS A 33 17.36 0.39 24.64
N ARG A 34 17.18 0.01 23.38
CA ARG A 34 16.59 0.89 22.36
C ARG A 34 15.18 1.37 22.73
N VAL A 35 14.34 0.49 23.24
CA VAL A 35 12.96 0.82 23.58
C VAL A 35 12.79 1.38 25.00
N THR A 36 13.75 1.20 25.91
CA THR A 36 13.69 1.64 27.31
C THR A 36 14.56 2.83 27.66
N ASP A 37 15.64 3.12 26.93
CA ASP A 37 16.49 4.31 27.19
C ASP A 37 15.83 5.56 26.61
N LYS A 38 15.30 6.43 27.47
CA LYS A 38 14.60 7.66 27.07
C LYS A 38 15.47 8.58 26.22
N ARG A 39 16.79 8.65 26.49
CA ARG A 39 17.73 9.47 25.71
C ARG A 39 17.86 8.96 24.27
N ASN A 40 17.86 7.63 24.10
CA ASN A 40 17.90 7.03 22.76
C ASN A 40 16.59 7.26 21.99
N LEU A 41 15.44 7.19 22.68
CA LEU A 41 14.14 7.51 22.08
C LEU A 41 14.07 8.99 21.66
N GLU A 42 14.56 9.92 22.49
CA GLU A 42 14.64 11.35 22.16
C GLU A 42 15.57 11.60 20.95
N ALA A 43 16.76 10.99 20.94
CA ALA A 43 17.68 11.09 19.80
C ALA A 43 17.09 10.53 18.50
N SER A 44 16.31 9.44 18.57
CA SER A 44 15.60 8.88 17.43
C SER A 44 14.51 9.83 16.93
N ASN A 45 13.78 10.49 17.82
CA ASN A 45 12.76 11.47 17.46
C ASN A 45 13.40 12.70 16.77
N GLU A 46 14.55 13.19 17.28
CA GLU A 46 15.29 14.28 16.64
C GLU A 46 15.76 13.90 15.23
N LEU A 47 16.28 12.69 15.07
CA LEU A 47 16.70 12.19 13.76
C LEU A 47 15.51 12.05 12.80
N PHE A 48 14.36 11.59 13.28
CA PHE A 48 13.14 11.49 12.46
C PHE A 48 12.68 12.88 12.00
N ALA A 49 12.68 13.90 12.87
CA ALA A 49 12.33 15.27 12.47
C ALA A 49 13.27 15.78 11.35
N LYS A 50 14.57 15.51 11.46
CA LYS A 50 15.56 15.84 10.41
C LYS A 50 15.30 15.06 9.11
N LEU A 51 14.91 13.79 9.21
CA LEU A 51 14.58 12.97 8.03
C LEU A 51 13.40 13.57 7.27
N VAL A 52 12.32 13.93 7.98
CA VAL A 52 11.15 14.58 7.36
C VAL A 52 11.54 15.91 6.70
N GLU A 53 12.34 16.74 7.37
CA GLU A 53 12.86 17.99 6.81
C GLU A 53 13.63 17.75 5.49
N GLU A 54 14.52 16.76 5.47
CA GLU A 54 15.31 16.41 4.29
C GLU A 54 14.47 15.84 3.14
N ILE A 55 13.40 15.10 3.46
CA ILE A 55 12.43 14.60 2.50
C ILE A 55 11.67 15.77 1.89
N HIS A 56 11.18 16.72 2.70
CA HIS A 56 10.49 17.90 2.23
C HIS A 56 11.35 18.80 1.33
N LYS A 57 12.64 18.97 1.64
CA LYS A 57 13.60 19.69 0.77
C LYS A 57 13.71 19.09 -0.62
N ARG A 58 13.37 17.83 -0.80
CA ARG A 58 13.35 17.10 -2.08
C ARG A 58 11.96 17.08 -2.75
N GLY A 59 10.99 17.82 -2.19
CA GLY A 59 9.62 17.87 -2.69
C GLY A 59 8.80 16.60 -2.46
N MET A 60 9.25 15.75 -1.54
CA MET A 60 8.54 14.52 -1.16
C MET A 60 7.75 14.72 0.12
N LYS A 61 6.79 13.82 0.38
CA LYS A 61 5.91 13.79 1.54
C LYS A 61 6.15 12.55 2.39
N VAL A 62 5.74 12.61 3.65
CA VAL A 62 5.88 11.49 4.61
C VAL A 62 4.51 11.15 5.18
N ILE A 63 4.05 9.93 4.96
CA ILE A 63 2.85 9.36 5.57
C ILE A 63 3.29 8.31 6.59
N LEU A 64 2.81 8.42 7.82
CA LEU A 64 3.13 7.50 8.90
C LEU A 64 2.15 6.34 8.95
N ASP A 65 2.64 5.16 9.32
CA ASP A 65 1.79 4.02 9.64
C ASP A 65 1.28 4.12 11.09
N GLY A 66 -0.04 4.12 11.24
CA GLY A 66 -0.76 4.25 12.50
C GLY A 66 -1.43 2.94 12.88
N VAL A 67 -0.77 2.13 13.70
CA VAL A 67 -1.34 0.91 14.28
C VAL A 67 -2.08 1.28 15.55
N PHE A 68 -3.37 1.59 15.43
CA PHE A 68 -4.20 2.08 16.55
C PHE A 68 -5.23 1.06 17.06
N ASN A 69 -5.51 -0.01 16.30
CA ASN A 69 -6.44 -1.05 16.74
C ASN A 69 -5.88 -1.90 17.88
N HIS A 70 -4.59 -2.16 17.86
CA HIS A 70 -3.86 -3.01 18.83
C HIS A 70 -2.46 -2.46 19.05
N CYS A 71 -1.72 -3.04 19.97
CA CYS A 71 -0.28 -2.78 20.10
C CYS A 71 0.50 -4.10 20.14
N GLY A 72 1.83 -4.04 20.11
CA GLY A 72 2.63 -5.24 20.41
C GLY A 72 2.57 -5.58 21.90
N SER A 73 2.61 -6.85 22.24
CA SER A 73 2.60 -7.35 23.62
C SER A 73 3.75 -6.79 24.48
N PHE A 74 4.85 -6.40 23.81
CA PHE A 74 6.01 -5.76 24.43
C PHE A 74 5.84 -4.25 24.66
N ASN A 75 4.72 -3.64 24.27
CA ASN A 75 4.48 -2.21 24.52
C ASN A 75 4.42 -1.96 26.04
N LYS A 76 5.02 -0.85 26.50
CA LYS A 76 5.07 -0.48 27.91
C LYS A 76 3.70 -0.42 28.62
N TRP A 77 2.62 -0.25 27.89
CA TRP A 77 1.28 -0.23 28.45
C TRP A 77 0.81 -1.61 28.93
N LEU A 78 1.23 -2.68 28.23
CA LEU A 78 0.95 -4.07 28.64
C LEU A 78 2.15 -4.68 29.35
N ASP A 79 3.34 -4.60 28.72
CA ASP A 79 4.63 -5.14 29.20
C ASP A 79 4.59 -6.66 29.49
N ARG A 80 4.00 -7.45 28.58
CA ARG A 80 3.95 -8.91 28.72
C ARG A 80 5.33 -9.52 28.78
N GLU A 81 6.29 -9.01 28.03
CA GLU A 81 7.69 -9.46 27.99
C GLU A 81 8.53 -8.93 29.17
N ARG A 82 7.94 -8.11 30.05
CA ARG A 82 8.57 -7.63 31.29
C ARG A 82 9.86 -6.83 31.08
N ILE A 83 9.95 -6.11 29.97
CA ILE A 83 11.12 -5.32 29.62
C ILE A 83 11.18 -3.96 30.29
N TYR A 84 10.06 -3.47 30.82
CA TYR A 84 9.95 -2.20 31.51
C TYR A 84 9.91 -2.35 33.04
N GLU A 85 9.86 -3.58 33.58
CA GLU A 85 9.92 -3.83 35.00
C GLU A 85 11.19 -3.29 35.65
N ALA A 86 11.08 -2.97 36.92
CA ALA A 86 12.14 -2.64 37.87
C ALA A 86 13.22 -1.62 37.44
N GLY A 87 13.15 -0.42 38.00
CA GLY A 87 14.27 0.52 38.01
C GLY A 87 14.51 1.34 36.77
N LYS A 88 13.67 1.24 35.75
CA LYS A 88 13.82 1.99 34.47
C LYS A 88 13.01 3.29 34.43
N GLY A 89 12.31 3.65 35.52
CA GLY A 89 11.51 4.88 35.58
C GLY A 89 10.26 4.85 34.69
N TYR A 90 9.68 3.67 34.53
CA TYR A 90 8.39 3.41 33.90
C TYR A 90 7.37 2.93 34.93
N GLU A 91 6.11 3.21 34.66
CA GLU A 91 5.00 2.64 35.42
C GLU A 91 4.84 1.15 35.05
N PRO A 92 4.32 0.29 35.96
CA PRO A 92 4.09 -1.10 35.65
C PRO A 92 3.05 -1.25 34.52
N GLY A 93 3.31 -2.15 33.58
CA GLY A 93 2.36 -2.50 32.53
C GLY A 93 1.11 -3.20 33.05
N ALA A 94 0.03 -3.17 32.29
CA ALA A 94 -1.25 -3.76 32.70
C ALA A 94 -1.22 -5.29 32.84
N TYR A 95 -0.31 -5.98 32.17
CA TYR A 95 -0.05 -7.41 32.37
C TYR A 95 0.58 -7.68 33.75
N VAL A 96 1.46 -6.78 34.18
CA VAL A 96 2.30 -6.95 35.38
C VAL A 96 1.50 -6.74 36.66
N ALA A 97 0.64 -5.68 36.70
CA ALA A 97 -0.04 -5.29 37.93
C ALA A 97 -1.47 -4.81 37.66
N GLN A 98 -2.38 -5.19 38.57
CA GLN A 98 -3.79 -4.79 38.49
C GLN A 98 -4.00 -3.28 38.68
N ASP A 99 -3.18 -2.64 39.48
CA ASP A 99 -3.21 -1.20 39.76
C ASP A 99 -2.40 -0.38 38.73
N SER A 100 -2.01 -0.98 37.64
CA SER A 100 -1.36 -0.29 36.53
C SER A 100 -2.19 0.91 36.06
N PRO A 101 -1.57 2.08 35.81
CA PRO A 101 -2.27 3.21 35.18
C PRO A 101 -2.76 2.94 33.77
N TYR A 102 -2.37 1.82 33.17
CA TYR A 102 -2.75 1.36 31.83
C TYR A 102 -3.78 0.22 31.88
N HIS A 103 -4.26 -0.17 33.06
CA HIS A 103 -5.19 -1.29 33.21
C HIS A 103 -6.42 -1.17 32.29
N THR A 104 -7.06 0.00 32.23
CA THR A 104 -8.23 0.25 31.39
C THR A 104 -7.94 0.32 29.89
N PHE A 105 -6.66 0.36 29.47
CA PHE A 105 -6.26 0.37 28.06
C PHE A 105 -6.52 -0.96 27.38
N PHE A 106 -6.71 -2.02 28.18
CA PHE A 106 -6.97 -3.37 27.74
C PHE A 106 -8.23 -3.91 28.39
N LYS A 107 -8.88 -4.86 27.74
CA LYS A 107 -10.01 -5.59 28.30
C LYS A 107 -9.53 -6.92 28.85
N PHE A 108 -9.63 -7.10 30.16
CA PHE A 108 -9.31 -8.37 30.81
C PHE A 108 -10.57 -9.20 31.02
N TYR A 109 -10.48 -10.49 30.73
CA TYR A 109 -11.57 -11.46 30.94
C TYR A 109 -11.57 -12.07 32.34
N ASN A 110 -10.44 -11.95 33.06
CA ASN A 110 -10.29 -12.42 34.44
C ASN A 110 -9.57 -11.35 35.28
N GLU A 111 -10.31 -10.70 36.15
CA GLU A 111 -9.83 -9.61 37.03
C GLU A 111 -9.16 -10.10 38.33
N HIS A 112 -8.90 -11.40 38.46
CA HIS A 112 -8.31 -12.03 39.65
C HIS A 112 -6.97 -12.74 39.41
N ASN A 113 -6.37 -12.53 38.21
CA ASN A 113 -5.22 -13.32 37.77
C ASN A 113 -3.89 -12.52 37.79
N TRP A 114 -3.77 -11.51 38.63
CA TRP A 114 -2.50 -10.79 38.80
C TRP A 114 -1.64 -11.41 39.93
N PRO A 115 -0.31 -11.22 39.86
CA PRO A 115 0.44 -10.57 38.79
C PRO A 115 0.53 -11.40 37.52
N TYR A 116 0.86 -10.74 36.37
CA TYR A 116 1.06 -11.35 35.07
C TYR A 116 -0.22 -11.95 34.46
N ASN A 117 -1.22 -11.10 34.27
CA ASN A 117 -2.52 -11.51 33.78
C ASN A 117 -2.54 -11.76 32.27
N GLU A 118 -2.63 -13.03 31.88
CA GLU A 118 -2.66 -13.49 30.48
C GLU A 118 -4.06 -13.43 29.84
N PHE A 119 -5.11 -13.11 30.60
CA PHE A 119 -6.51 -13.16 30.15
C PHE A 119 -6.99 -11.83 29.60
N TYR A 120 -6.26 -11.26 28.65
CA TYR A 120 -6.64 -10.02 27.98
C TYR A 120 -7.13 -10.27 26.55
N ASP A 121 -7.88 -9.30 26.00
CA ASP A 121 -8.38 -9.33 24.64
C ASP A 121 -7.25 -9.11 23.63
N GLY A 122 -7.14 -10.01 22.65
CA GLY A 122 -6.21 -9.91 21.53
C GLY A 122 -6.95 -9.77 20.21
N TRP A 123 -6.41 -8.98 19.29
CA TRP A 123 -6.95 -8.89 17.95
C TRP A 123 -6.95 -10.27 17.28
N TRP A 124 -8.15 -10.72 16.87
CA TRP A 124 -8.42 -12.08 16.39
C TRP A 124 -7.92 -13.20 17.35
N GLY A 125 -7.84 -12.90 18.64
CA GLY A 125 -7.38 -13.84 19.67
C GLY A 125 -5.87 -14.02 19.76
N HIS A 126 -5.09 -13.19 19.04
CA HIS A 126 -3.63 -13.23 19.13
C HIS A 126 -3.14 -12.50 20.39
N ASP A 127 -2.50 -13.23 21.27
CA ASP A 127 -1.93 -12.71 22.53
C ASP A 127 -0.72 -11.78 22.34
N THR A 128 -0.08 -11.86 21.18
CA THR A 128 1.01 -10.96 20.79
C THR A 128 0.50 -9.60 20.24
N LEU A 129 -0.80 -9.49 19.96
CA LEU A 129 -1.48 -8.32 19.42
C LEU A 129 -2.63 -7.88 20.34
N PRO A 130 -2.35 -7.42 21.58
CA PRO A 130 -3.36 -7.00 22.55
C PRO A 130 -4.22 -5.86 21.97
N LYS A 131 -5.54 -6.08 21.94
CA LYS A 131 -6.51 -5.12 21.42
C LYS A 131 -6.70 -3.96 22.38
N LEU A 132 -6.73 -2.74 21.85
CA LEU A 132 -6.89 -1.53 22.64
C LEU A 132 -8.38 -1.27 22.98
N ASN A 133 -8.66 -0.97 24.23
CA ASN A 133 -10.01 -0.84 24.79
C ASN A 133 -10.43 0.63 24.91
N TYR A 134 -10.75 1.25 23.79
CA TYR A 134 -11.15 2.66 23.74
C TYR A 134 -12.48 2.95 24.43
N GLU A 135 -13.47 2.05 24.32
CA GLU A 135 -14.77 2.20 24.98
C GLU A 135 -14.65 2.15 26.52
N GLY A 136 -13.61 1.49 27.03
CA GLY A 136 -13.34 1.37 28.45
C GLY A 136 -12.36 2.40 29.01
N SER A 137 -11.75 3.27 28.16
CA SER A 137 -10.69 4.18 28.60
C SER A 137 -10.67 5.52 27.86
N GLU A 138 -11.24 6.56 28.49
CA GLU A 138 -11.13 7.94 27.98
C GLU A 138 -9.68 8.39 27.88
N LYS A 139 -8.85 8.02 28.84
CA LYS A 139 -7.41 8.34 28.83
C LYS A 139 -6.69 7.77 27.61
N LEU A 140 -7.01 6.53 27.21
CA LEU A 140 -6.44 5.94 26.00
C LEU A 140 -6.86 6.75 24.76
N MET A 141 -8.15 7.12 24.68
CA MET A 141 -8.66 7.94 23.59
C MET A 141 -7.92 9.28 23.51
N GLU A 142 -7.77 10.00 24.63
CA GLU A 142 -7.03 11.26 24.70
C GLU A 142 -5.56 11.10 24.27
N ASP A 143 -4.89 10.06 24.77
CA ASP A 143 -3.48 9.79 24.44
C ASP A 143 -3.30 9.52 22.93
N ILE A 144 -4.19 8.77 22.31
CA ILE A 144 -4.11 8.49 20.87
C ILE A 144 -4.45 9.73 20.03
N MET A 145 -5.46 10.51 20.41
CA MET A 145 -5.75 11.79 19.72
C MET A 145 -4.55 12.73 19.78
N ARG A 146 -3.89 12.83 20.95
CA ARG A 146 -2.66 13.61 21.09
C ARG A 146 -1.52 13.09 20.23
N ILE A 147 -1.38 11.77 20.09
CA ILE A 147 -0.39 11.13 19.19
C ILE A 147 -0.71 11.47 17.74
N GLY A 148 -1.96 11.33 17.32
CA GLY A 148 -2.41 11.65 15.97
C GLY A 148 -2.05 13.09 15.56
N ALA A 149 -2.32 14.06 16.43
CA ALA A 149 -1.98 15.46 16.18
C ALA A 149 -0.46 15.73 16.25
N LYS A 150 0.24 15.14 17.23
CA LYS A 150 1.67 15.39 17.49
C LYS A 150 2.55 15.15 16.27
N TRP A 151 2.41 14.03 15.60
CA TRP A 151 3.33 13.63 14.53
C TRP A 151 3.13 14.40 13.22
N VAL A 152 1.95 15.00 13.02
CA VAL A 152 1.69 15.89 11.87
C VAL A 152 1.96 17.37 12.19
N SER A 153 2.40 17.67 13.41
CA SER A 153 2.76 19.02 13.90
C SER A 153 4.27 19.21 14.02
N PRO A 154 4.75 20.45 14.13
CA PRO A 154 6.16 20.70 14.46
C PRO A 154 6.59 20.03 15.77
N PRO A 155 7.80 19.48 15.86
CA PRO A 155 8.87 19.54 14.84
C PRO A 155 8.84 18.41 13.81
N PHE A 156 7.90 17.47 13.89
CA PHE A 156 7.88 16.27 13.06
C PHE A 156 7.33 16.54 11.66
N ASN A 157 6.20 17.26 11.56
CA ASN A 157 5.57 17.70 10.31
C ASN A 157 5.33 16.58 9.28
N ALA A 158 4.98 15.38 9.71
CA ALA A 158 4.54 14.34 8.78
C ALA A 158 3.28 14.81 8.03
N ASP A 159 3.09 14.32 6.82
CA ASP A 159 2.04 14.79 5.90
C ASP A 159 0.77 13.93 5.97
N GLY A 160 0.69 12.97 6.87
CA GLY A 160 -0.50 12.17 7.07
C GLY A 160 -0.28 10.83 7.76
N TRP A 161 -1.36 10.05 7.79
CA TRP A 161 -1.43 8.74 8.41
C TRP A 161 -1.97 7.69 7.43
N ARG A 162 -1.31 6.54 7.35
CA ARG A 162 -1.90 5.27 6.91
C ARG A 162 -2.40 4.56 8.16
N LEU A 163 -3.62 4.08 8.15
CA LEU A 163 -4.28 3.49 9.31
C LEU A 163 -4.39 2.00 9.14
N ASP A 164 -3.65 1.26 9.95
CA ASP A 164 -3.63 -0.20 9.99
C ASP A 164 -4.96 -0.75 10.48
N VAL A 165 -5.53 -1.73 9.77
CA VAL A 165 -6.81 -2.41 10.08
C VAL A 165 -7.89 -1.47 10.63
N ALA A 166 -8.07 -0.35 9.97
CA ALA A 166 -8.84 0.78 10.48
C ALA A 166 -10.31 0.45 10.79
N ALA A 167 -10.92 -0.46 10.03
CA ALA A 167 -12.30 -0.89 10.24
C ALA A 167 -12.51 -1.75 11.49
N ASP A 168 -11.45 -2.41 11.98
CA ASP A 168 -11.51 -3.29 13.15
C ASP A 168 -11.35 -2.54 14.48
N LEU A 169 -10.98 -1.24 14.44
CA LEU A 169 -10.73 -0.46 15.65
C LEU A 169 -12.00 -0.33 16.51
N GLY A 170 -11.82 -0.50 17.81
CA GLY A 170 -12.91 -0.48 18.79
C GLY A 170 -13.63 -1.83 18.89
N HIS A 171 -14.72 -1.87 19.66
CA HIS A 171 -15.52 -3.07 19.91
C HIS A 171 -16.94 -2.97 19.34
N SER A 172 -17.28 -1.83 18.72
CA SER A 172 -18.55 -1.64 18.02
C SER A 172 -18.39 -0.77 16.77
N PRO A 173 -19.20 -0.99 15.72
CA PRO A 173 -19.17 -0.14 14.52
C PRO A 173 -19.45 1.34 14.81
N GLU A 174 -20.38 1.61 15.71
CA GLU A 174 -20.75 2.98 16.10
C GLU A 174 -19.57 3.69 16.77
N PHE A 175 -18.81 2.98 17.60
CA PHE A 175 -17.62 3.54 18.22
C PHE A 175 -16.51 3.75 17.19
N ASN A 176 -16.31 2.83 16.25
CA ASN A 176 -15.34 2.95 15.16
C ASN A 176 -15.53 4.26 14.39
N HIS A 177 -16.75 4.53 13.91
CA HIS A 177 -17.06 5.78 13.22
C HIS A 177 -16.86 7.02 14.11
N LYS A 178 -17.27 6.96 15.38
CA LYS A 178 -17.03 8.06 16.34
C LYS A 178 -15.54 8.35 16.52
N PHE A 179 -14.73 7.29 16.61
CA PHE A 179 -13.28 7.40 16.77
C PHE A 179 -12.64 8.09 15.55
N TRP A 180 -12.95 7.63 14.34
CA TRP A 180 -12.34 8.18 13.12
C TRP A 180 -12.77 9.61 12.83
N LYS A 181 -13.98 10.01 13.18
CA LYS A 181 -14.43 11.42 13.11
C LYS A 181 -13.60 12.30 14.04
N GLU A 182 -13.40 11.88 15.27
CA GLU A 182 -12.58 12.63 16.23
C GLU A 182 -11.10 12.62 15.85
N PHE A 183 -10.57 11.51 15.38
CA PHE A 183 -9.20 11.42 14.87
C PHE A 183 -8.97 12.38 13.69
N ARG A 184 -9.89 12.38 12.73
CA ARG A 184 -9.85 13.35 11.62
C ARG A 184 -9.85 14.79 12.13
N ARG A 185 -10.74 15.10 13.04
CA ARG A 185 -10.85 16.45 13.60
C ARG A 185 -9.51 16.92 14.16
N VAL A 186 -8.89 16.15 15.05
CA VAL A 186 -7.64 16.55 15.70
C VAL A 186 -6.45 16.57 14.72
N VAL A 187 -6.39 15.66 13.76
CA VAL A 187 -5.33 15.64 12.74
C VAL A 187 -5.46 16.85 11.81
N LYS A 188 -6.67 17.14 11.31
CA LYS A 188 -6.90 18.27 10.40
C LYS A 188 -6.79 19.64 11.09
N GLU A 189 -7.09 19.73 12.39
CA GLU A 189 -6.81 20.93 13.19
C GLU A 189 -5.31 21.17 13.34
N ALA A 190 -4.54 20.11 13.52
CA ALA A 190 -3.08 20.18 13.65
C ALA A 190 -2.37 20.43 12.30
N ASN A 191 -2.84 19.80 11.23
CA ASN A 191 -2.35 19.97 9.86
C ASN A 191 -3.49 19.74 8.85
N PRO A 192 -4.12 20.80 8.31
CA PRO A 192 -5.22 20.68 7.35
C PRO A 192 -4.89 19.88 6.09
N GLU A 193 -3.62 19.88 5.68
CA GLU A 193 -3.14 19.18 4.48
C GLU A 193 -2.81 17.69 4.74
N ALA A 194 -2.79 17.24 5.99
CA ALA A 194 -2.45 15.86 6.32
C ALA A 194 -3.49 14.89 5.74
N ILE A 195 -3.03 13.92 4.96
CA ILE A 195 -3.91 12.86 4.43
C ILE A 195 -4.20 11.80 5.50
N ILE A 196 -5.41 11.26 5.48
CA ILE A 196 -5.84 10.11 6.30
C ILE A 196 -6.23 8.99 5.35
N LEU A 197 -5.36 8.00 5.23
CA LEU A 197 -5.48 6.87 4.32
C LEU A 197 -5.64 5.58 5.14
N ALA A 198 -6.68 4.80 4.88
CA ALA A 198 -6.94 3.60 5.66
C ALA A 198 -6.63 2.31 4.89
N GLU A 199 -6.15 1.32 5.62
CA GLU A 199 -6.21 -0.06 5.16
C GLU A 199 -7.61 -0.61 5.39
N HIS A 200 -8.26 -1.05 4.32
CA HIS A 200 -9.57 -1.68 4.38
C HIS A 200 -9.82 -2.56 3.16
N TYR A 201 -10.33 -3.75 3.40
CA TYR A 201 -10.85 -4.66 2.38
C TYR A 201 -12.36 -4.50 2.29
N GLY A 202 -12.91 -4.48 1.08
CA GLY A 202 -14.33 -4.34 0.85
C GLY A 202 -14.82 -2.88 0.72
N ASP A 203 -16.11 -2.67 0.94
CA ASP A 203 -16.75 -1.36 0.75
C ASP A 203 -16.38 -0.36 1.85
N ALA A 204 -15.64 0.67 1.48
CA ALA A 204 -15.23 1.75 2.37
C ALA A 204 -16.18 2.96 2.36
N MET A 205 -17.28 2.93 1.62
CA MET A 205 -18.13 4.10 1.37
C MET A 205 -18.60 4.79 2.65
N SER A 206 -18.92 4.04 3.73
CA SER A 206 -19.39 4.61 4.99
C SER A 206 -18.37 5.50 5.68
N TRP A 207 -17.05 5.26 5.50
CA TRP A 207 -15.96 6.05 6.07
C TRP A 207 -15.47 7.18 5.14
N LEU A 208 -15.83 7.15 3.86
CA LEU A 208 -15.37 8.12 2.85
C LEU A 208 -16.35 9.28 2.63
N GLN A 209 -17.19 9.58 3.64
CA GLN A 209 -18.20 10.65 3.55
C GLN A 209 -17.61 12.07 3.76
N GLY A 210 -16.29 12.20 3.95
CA GLY A 210 -15.59 13.48 4.12
C GLY A 210 -15.34 13.86 5.58
N ASP A 211 -15.81 13.07 6.54
CA ASP A 211 -15.68 13.32 7.98
C ASP A 211 -14.84 12.27 8.73
N GLU A 212 -14.30 11.26 8.00
CA GLU A 212 -13.45 10.21 8.56
C GLU A 212 -12.17 10.05 7.73
N TRP A 213 -12.08 9.04 6.84
CA TRP A 213 -10.91 8.83 5.99
C TRP A 213 -10.97 9.68 4.71
N ASP A 214 -9.82 10.08 4.19
CA ASP A 214 -9.74 10.72 2.89
C ASP A 214 -9.78 9.68 1.76
N THR A 215 -9.11 8.53 1.94
CA THR A 215 -8.97 7.48 0.95
C THR A 215 -8.53 6.16 1.58
N VAL A 216 -8.34 5.13 0.74
CA VAL A 216 -7.92 3.78 1.18
C VAL A 216 -6.80 3.20 0.32
N MET A 217 -6.16 2.13 0.80
CA MET A 217 -5.40 1.19 -0.02
C MET A 217 -6.39 0.48 -0.95
N ASN A 218 -6.14 0.56 -2.27
CA ASN A 218 -7.14 0.22 -3.29
C ASN A 218 -7.11 -1.26 -3.66
N TYR A 219 -7.57 -2.12 -2.78
CA TYR A 219 -7.58 -3.57 -2.99
C TYR A 219 -8.62 -3.99 -4.03
N ASP A 220 -9.90 -3.65 -3.80
CA ASP A 220 -11.01 -4.18 -4.59
C ASP A 220 -11.17 -3.48 -5.95
N ALA A 221 -10.91 -2.16 -6.02
CA ALA A 221 -11.03 -1.39 -7.26
C ALA A 221 -9.71 -1.27 -8.04
N PHE A 222 -8.65 -2.02 -7.65
CA PHE A 222 -7.39 -2.04 -8.40
C PHE A 222 -6.59 -3.33 -8.21
N MET A 223 -6.02 -3.58 -7.02
CA MET A 223 -4.99 -4.62 -6.83
C MET A 223 -5.48 -6.01 -7.23
N GLU A 224 -6.62 -6.43 -6.68
CA GLU A 224 -7.14 -7.77 -6.90
C GLU A 224 -7.58 -8.00 -8.35
N PRO A 225 -8.39 -7.11 -8.98
CA PRO A 225 -8.75 -7.28 -10.39
C PRO A 225 -7.56 -7.30 -11.33
N VAL A 226 -6.55 -6.44 -11.13
CA VAL A 226 -5.33 -6.45 -11.95
C VAL A 226 -4.54 -7.74 -11.75
N SER A 227 -4.43 -8.23 -10.51
CA SER A 227 -3.74 -9.47 -10.21
C SER A 227 -4.33 -10.66 -10.96
N TRP A 228 -5.61 -10.94 -10.74
CA TRP A 228 -6.19 -12.12 -11.34
C TRP A 228 -6.45 -11.97 -12.85
N PHE A 229 -6.67 -10.77 -13.38
CA PHE A 229 -6.78 -10.55 -14.82
C PHE A 229 -5.49 -10.88 -15.56
N LEU A 230 -4.34 -10.40 -15.06
CA LEU A 230 -3.05 -10.59 -15.73
C LEU A 230 -2.38 -11.93 -15.38
N THR A 231 -2.62 -12.47 -14.20
CA THR A 231 -1.90 -13.66 -13.71
C THR A 231 -2.79 -14.84 -13.33
N GLY A 232 -4.09 -14.66 -13.17
CA GLY A 232 -4.98 -15.67 -12.61
C GLY A 232 -4.76 -15.93 -11.11
N MET A 233 -3.80 -15.24 -10.48
CA MET A 233 -3.41 -15.48 -9.08
C MET A 233 -4.15 -14.56 -8.12
N GLU A 234 -4.57 -15.14 -7.01
CA GLU A 234 -4.99 -14.42 -5.82
C GLU A 234 -3.77 -13.72 -5.19
N LYS A 235 -4.00 -12.61 -4.47
CA LYS A 235 -2.97 -11.71 -3.92
C LYS A 235 -1.90 -12.37 -3.04
N HIS A 236 -2.24 -13.43 -2.32
CA HIS A 236 -1.29 -14.18 -1.48
C HIS A 236 -0.62 -15.36 -2.20
N SER A 237 -0.95 -15.62 -3.46
CA SER A 237 -0.59 -16.84 -4.19
C SER A 237 -1.17 -18.13 -3.58
N ASP A 238 -2.26 -18.04 -2.84
CA ASP A 238 -2.91 -19.20 -2.24
C ASP A 238 -3.81 -19.93 -3.24
N GLU A 239 -4.25 -19.24 -4.33
CA GLU A 239 -5.11 -19.80 -5.35
C GLU A 239 -4.73 -19.30 -6.76
N PHE A 240 -4.92 -20.18 -7.76
CA PHE A 240 -4.86 -19.85 -9.17
C PHE A 240 -6.24 -20.14 -9.81
N ASN A 241 -6.80 -19.13 -10.47
CA ASN A 241 -8.10 -19.25 -11.14
C ASN A 241 -7.95 -19.02 -12.65
N GLN A 242 -7.94 -20.12 -13.41
CA GLN A 242 -7.86 -20.08 -14.87
C GLN A 242 -9.03 -19.33 -15.53
N GLY A 243 -10.22 -19.30 -14.91
CA GLY A 243 -11.40 -18.62 -15.44
C GLY A 243 -11.35 -17.10 -15.32
N LEU A 244 -10.47 -16.58 -14.46
CA LEU A 244 -10.24 -15.13 -14.28
C LEU A 244 -9.04 -14.63 -15.11
N LEU A 245 -8.06 -15.49 -15.39
CA LEU A 245 -6.92 -15.14 -16.22
C LEU A 245 -7.36 -14.67 -17.61
N GLY A 246 -7.08 -13.42 -17.94
CA GLY A 246 -7.44 -12.79 -19.21
C GLY A 246 -8.93 -12.50 -19.41
N ASN A 247 -9.75 -12.72 -18.40
CA ASN A 247 -11.19 -12.45 -18.46
C ASN A 247 -11.48 -10.96 -18.31
N SER A 248 -11.47 -10.25 -19.43
CA SER A 248 -11.70 -8.80 -19.47
C SER A 248 -13.12 -8.40 -19.06
N GLU A 249 -14.13 -9.24 -19.30
CA GLU A 249 -15.52 -8.98 -18.85
C GLU A 249 -15.59 -8.98 -17.32
N SER A 250 -14.97 -9.99 -16.67
CA SER A 250 -14.90 -10.05 -15.20
C SER A 250 -14.11 -8.87 -14.62
N PHE A 251 -12.99 -8.47 -15.27
CA PHE A 251 -12.23 -7.30 -14.87
C PHE A 251 -13.07 -6.01 -14.96
N ILE A 252 -13.71 -5.76 -16.10
CA ILE A 252 -14.59 -4.59 -16.29
C ILE A 252 -15.75 -4.61 -15.29
N GLY A 253 -16.34 -5.78 -15.06
CA GLY A 253 -17.41 -5.96 -14.09
C GLY A 253 -16.99 -5.58 -12.68
N ALA A 254 -15.84 -6.07 -12.20
CA ALA A 254 -15.29 -5.74 -10.90
C ALA A 254 -15.00 -4.24 -10.76
N MET A 255 -14.32 -3.64 -11.74
CA MET A 255 -14.00 -2.22 -11.73
C MET A 255 -15.27 -1.33 -11.77
N THR A 256 -16.27 -1.71 -12.57
CA THR A 256 -17.53 -0.99 -12.66
C THR A 256 -18.37 -1.11 -11.38
N TYR A 257 -18.18 -2.19 -10.63
CA TYR A 257 -18.86 -2.41 -9.35
C TYR A 257 -18.17 -1.63 -8.20
N HIS A 258 -16.84 -1.72 -8.10
CA HIS A 258 -16.11 -1.19 -6.93
C HIS A 258 -15.79 0.30 -7.04
N MET A 259 -15.40 0.81 -8.23
CA MET A 259 -15.03 2.22 -8.38
C MET A 259 -16.14 3.22 -8.00
N PRO A 260 -17.43 2.99 -8.31
CA PRO A 260 -18.50 3.91 -7.92
C PRO A 260 -18.79 3.98 -6.40
N ALA A 261 -18.23 3.08 -5.60
CA ALA A 261 -18.28 3.18 -4.14
C ALA A 261 -17.42 4.32 -3.59
N PHE A 262 -16.57 4.93 -4.41
CA PHE A 262 -15.75 6.07 -4.04
C PHE A 262 -16.35 7.38 -4.53
N TYR A 263 -16.24 8.43 -3.72
CA TYR A 263 -16.28 9.79 -4.26
C TYR A 263 -15.03 10.07 -5.09
N ALA A 264 -15.13 10.91 -6.10
CA ALA A 264 -14.04 11.16 -7.03
C ALA A 264 -12.72 11.59 -6.35
N PRO A 265 -12.69 12.49 -5.35
CA PRO A 265 -11.44 12.81 -4.65
C PRO A 265 -10.80 11.60 -3.96
N SER A 266 -11.60 10.74 -3.31
CA SER A 266 -11.11 9.53 -2.65
C SER A 266 -10.58 8.50 -3.66
N LEU A 267 -11.24 8.34 -4.81
CA LEU A 267 -10.79 7.45 -5.88
C LEU A 267 -9.46 7.92 -6.49
N TYR A 268 -9.33 9.23 -6.79
CA TYR A 268 -8.12 9.76 -7.40
C TYR A 268 -6.90 9.76 -6.48
N THR A 269 -7.10 9.60 -5.18
CA THR A 269 -6.03 9.49 -4.18
C THR A 269 -5.88 8.08 -3.61
N ALA A 270 -6.71 7.12 -4.03
CA ALA A 270 -6.62 5.73 -3.58
C ALA A 270 -5.28 5.10 -4.00
N MET A 271 -4.65 4.34 -3.10
CA MET A 271 -3.36 3.70 -3.37
C MET A 271 -3.52 2.54 -4.35
N ASN A 272 -3.14 2.78 -5.60
CA ASN A 272 -3.08 1.74 -6.62
C ASN A 272 -1.76 0.98 -6.52
N GLU A 273 -1.72 -0.05 -5.72
CA GLU A 273 -0.57 -0.93 -5.52
C GLU A 273 -0.77 -2.27 -6.24
N LEU A 274 0.31 -2.86 -6.75
CA LEU A 274 0.28 -4.20 -7.33
C LEU A 274 0.47 -5.26 -6.25
N ASP A 275 1.21 -4.93 -5.22
CA ASP A 275 1.45 -5.70 -4.00
C ASP A 275 1.89 -4.79 -2.85
N ASN A 276 2.05 -5.37 -1.67
CA ASN A 276 2.53 -4.69 -0.47
C ASN A 276 3.20 -5.65 0.50
N HIS A 277 3.42 -5.20 1.74
CA HIS A 277 4.11 -5.96 2.78
C HIS A 277 3.36 -7.22 3.28
N ASP A 278 2.07 -7.40 2.92
CA ASP A 278 1.27 -8.58 3.30
C ASP A 278 1.11 -9.58 2.15
N HIS A 279 1.24 -9.14 0.90
CA HIS A 279 0.91 -9.91 -0.29
C HIS A 279 2.15 -10.45 -0.99
N SER A 280 1.99 -11.50 -1.79
CA SER A 280 3.06 -11.95 -2.67
C SER A 280 3.43 -10.85 -3.66
N ARG A 281 4.72 -10.71 -3.98
CA ARG A 281 5.19 -9.80 -5.01
C ARG A 281 4.49 -10.09 -6.34
N PHE A 282 4.08 -9.03 -7.05
CA PHE A 282 3.39 -9.20 -8.33
C PHE A 282 4.25 -10.01 -9.33
N LEU A 283 5.55 -9.74 -9.37
CA LEU A 283 6.47 -10.50 -10.22
C LEU A 283 6.45 -12.00 -9.88
N THR A 284 6.34 -12.39 -8.61
CA THR A 284 6.19 -13.79 -8.21
C THR A 284 4.87 -14.36 -8.71
N ARG A 285 3.75 -13.63 -8.63
CA ARG A 285 2.45 -14.11 -9.11
C ARG A 285 2.44 -14.42 -10.62
N THR A 286 3.31 -13.79 -11.41
CA THR A 286 3.42 -14.07 -12.84
C THR A 286 3.91 -15.48 -13.17
N ASN A 287 4.44 -16.22 -12.19
CA ASN A 287 4.89 -17.60 -12.36
C ASN A 287 3.78 -18.65 -12.15
N HIS A 288 2.59 -18.22 -11.74
CA HIS A 288 1.41 -19.04 -11.46
C HIS A 288 1.63 -20.14 -10.40
N ARG A 289 2.64 -19.96 -9.53
CA ARG A 289 2.96 -20.93 -8.49
C ARG A 289 2.08 -20.71 -7.27
N VAL A 290 1.17 -21.63 -7.00
CA VAL A 290 0.37 -21.67 -5.79
C VAL A 290 1.21 -22.15 -4.61
N GLY A 291 1.18 -21.43 -3.49
CA GLY A 291 1.80 -21.79 -2.23
C GLY A 291 2.49 -20.63 -1.52
N ARG A 292 2.98 -20.94 -0.33
CA ARG A 292 3.73 -20.02 0.53
C ARG A 292 5.14 -20.53 0.75
N VAL A 293 6.07 -19.66 1.15
CA VAL A 293 7.49 -20.02 1.35
C VAL A 293 7.67 -21.26 2.22
N ALA A 294 6.82 -21.48 3.23
CA ALA A 294 6.89 -22.63 4.14
C ALA A 294 6.69 -23.99 3.44
N ASN A 295 5.91 -24.04 2.35
CA ASN A 295 5.60 -25.29 1.64
C ASN A 295 6.30 -25.42 0.28
N VAL A 296 6.65 -24.32 -0.39
CA VAL A 296 7.28 -24.38 -1.72
C VAL A 296 8.76 -23.96 -1.71
N GLY A 297 9.22 -23.35 -0.64
CA GLY A 297 10.58 -22.84 -0.46
C GLY A 297 10.80 -21.46 -1.11
N PRO A 298 11.83 -20.71 -0.67
CA PRO A 298 12.06 -19.33 -1.07
C PRO A 298 12.52 -19.17 -2.53
N TYR A 299 13.12 -20.19 -3.12
CA TYR A 299 13.61 -20.14 -4.50
C TYR A 299 12.47 -20.20 -5.53
N ALA A 300 11.37 -20.88 -5.19
CA ALA A 300 10.20 -20.99 -6.04
C ALA A 300 9.56 -19.63 -6.41
N ALA A 301 9.77 -18.61 -5.58
CA ALA A 301 9.27 -17.26 -5.84
C ALA A 301 9.87 -16.61 -7.11
N ALA A 302 11.09 -17.01 -7.49
CA ALA A 302 11.80 -16.47 -8.66
C ALA A 302 11.70 -17.34 -9.92
N GLU A 303 11.25 -18.60 -9.77
CA GLU A 303 11.18 -19.54 -10.88
C GLU A 303 10.11 -19.13 -11.90
N ASN A 304 10.45 -19.10 -13.19
CA ASN A 304 9.52 -18.84 -14.30
C ASN A 304 8.74 -17.51 -14.18
N THR A 305 9.27 -16.52 -13.51
CA THR A 305 8.65 -15.19 -13.48
C THR A 305 8.64 -14.53 -14.84
N ASN A 306 7.62 -13.72 -15.12
CA ASN A 306 7.44 -13.05 -16.41
C ASN A 306 7.44 -11.51 -16.27
N LYS A 307 8.55 -10.88 -16.61
CA LYS A 307 8.67 -9.41 -16.56
C LYS A 307 7.79 -8.68 -17.57
N ALA A 308 7.39 -9.31 -18.68
CA ALA A 308 6.49 -8.68 -19.63
C ALA A 308 5.10 -8.46 -19.01
N VAL A 309 4.57 -9.46 -18.29
CA VAL A 309 3.30 -9.33 -17.55
C VAL A 309 3.42 -8.29 -16.42
N LEU A 310 4.56 -8.21 -15.73
CA LEU A 310 4.79 -7.12 -14.76
C LEU A 310 4.74 -5.76 -15.47
N ARG A 311 5.36 -5.61 -16.63
CA ARG A 311 5.33 -4.35 -17.38
C ARG A 311 3.90 -3.96 -17.80
N GLU A 312 3.06 -4.91 -18.22
CA GLU A 312 1.64 -4.66 -18.47
C GLU A 312 0.91 -4.14 -17.23
N ALA A 313 1.14 -4.78 -16.08
CA ALA A 313 0.56 -4.36 -14.81
C ALA A 313 0.96 -2.93 -14.42
N VAL A 314 2.23 -2.57 -14.61
CA VAL A 314 2.72 -1.21 -14.34
C VAL A 314 2.17 -0.19 -15.32
N VAL A 315 1.97 -0.54 -16.60
CA VAL A 315 1.26 0.33 -17.54
C VAL A 315 -0.14 0.62 -17.05
N ILE A 316 -0.88 -0.39 -16.59
CA ILE A 316 -2.20 -0.18 -15.98
C ILE A 316 -2.06 0.69 -14.73
N GLN A 317 -1.15 0.38 -13.81
CA GLN A 317 -0.95 1.10 -12.55
C GLN A 317 -0.71 2.60 -12.76
N MET A 318 0.15 2.95 -13.72
CA MET A 318 0.53 4.34 -14.00
C MET A 318 -0.51 5.12 -14.80
N THR A 319 -1.54 4.46 -15.34
CA THR A 319 -2.54 5.10 -16.19
C THR A 319 -3.98 4.97 -15.65
N TRP A 320 -4.21 4.15 -14.62
CA TRP A 320 -5.51 3.96 -13.98
C TRP A 320 -5.85 5.11 -13.02
N PRO A 321 -7.17 5.44 -12.80
CA PRO A 321 -7.56 6.40 -11.76
C PRO A 321 -7.09 5.97 -10.37
N GLY A 322 -6.38 6.85 -9.68
CA GLY A 322 -5.81 6.61 -8.35
C GLY A 322 -4.35 7.05 -8.28
N ALA A 323 -3.72 6.88 -7.13
CA ALA A 323 -2.32 7.19 -6.88
C ALA A 323 -1.43 5.96 -7.10
N PRO A 324 -0.63 5.90 -8.17
CA PRO A 324 0.31 4.79 -8.38
C PRO A 324 1.23 4.63 -7.17
N THR A 325 1.26 3.44 -6.59
CA THR A 325 2.00 3.15 -5.36
C THR A 325 2.90 1.94 -5.57
N LEU A 326 4.20 2.12 -5.35
CA LEU A 326 5.19 1.06 -5.49
C LEU A 326 5.56 0.50 -4.12
N TYR A 327 5.55 -0.83 -4.00
CA TYR A 327 6.19 -1.48 -2.87
C TYR A 327 7.70 -1.56 -3.14
N TYR A 328 8.52 -1.19 -2.14
CA TYR A 328 9.97 -1.13 -2.33
C TYR A 328 10.53 -2.42 -2.94
N GLY A 329 11.39 -2.29 -3.94
CA GLY A 329 12.04 -3.42 -4.59
C GLY A 329 11.32 -3.98 -5.81
N ASP A 330 10.06 -3.63 -6.10
CA ASP A 330 9.36 -4.02 -7.33
C ASP A 330 10.10 -3.49 -8.55
N GLU A 331 10.54 -2.24 -8.46
CA GLU A 331 11.34 -1.59 -9.50
C GLU A 331 12.71 -2.24 -9.70
N ALA A 332 13.19 -2.95 -8.68
CA ALA A 332 14.46 -3.68 -8.71
C ALA A 332 14.32 -5.16 -9.09
N GLY A 333 13.10 -5.62 -9.39
CA GLY A 333 12.83 -7.01 -9.78
C GLY A 333 12.76 -7.98 -8.59
N GLN A 334 12.42 -7.48 -7.40
CA GLN A 334 12.31 -8.29 -6.21
C GLN A 334 11.15 -9.27 -6.29
N VAL A 335 11.36 -10.47 -5.76
CA VAL A 335 10.38 -11.56 -5.68
C VAL A 335 10.14 -11.96 -4.24
N GLY A 336 9.03 -12.62 -3.96
CA GLY A 336 8.69 -13.16 -2.65
C GLY A 336 7.23 -13.61 -2.61
N PHE A 337 6.96 -14.70 -1.93
CA PHE A 337 5.60 -15.08 -1.55
C PHE A 337 5.08 -14.14 -0.47
N THR A 338 3.84 -14.30 -0.05
CA THR A 338 3.23 -13.49 1.01
C THR A 338 4.08 -13.42 2.28
N ASP A 339 3.80 -12.45 3.14
CA ASP A 339 4.51 -12.24 4.41
C ASP A 339 4.91 -13.56 5.10
N PRO A 340 6.16 -13.70 5.56
CA PRO A 340 7.25 -12.70 5.63
C PRO A 340 8.19 -12.69 4.40
N ASP A 341 8.00 -13.56 3.40
CA ASP A 341 8.96 -13.76 2.30
C ASP A 341 9.03 -12.56 1.34
N ASN A 342 7.95 -11.80 1.17
CA ASN A 342 7.89 -10.57 0.38
C ASN A 342 8.72 -9.41 0.97
N ARG A 343 9.08 -9.48 2.26
CA ARG A 343 9.84 -8.45 3.00
C ARG A 343 11.36 -8.67 2.95
N ARG A 344 11.86 -9.24 1.84
CA ARG A 344 13.30 -9.42 1.62
C ARG A 344 14.00 -8.06 1.58
N THR A 345 15.27 -8.03 2.00
CA THR A 345 16.09 -6.80 1.93
C THR A 345 16.22 -6.31 0.49
N TYR A 346 16.28 -4.98 0.31
CA TYR A 346 16.49 -4.39 -1.01
C TYR A 346 17.81 -4.88 -1.62
N PRO A 347 17.84 -5.26 -2.91
CA PRO A 347 19.01 -5.90 -3.53
C PRO A 347 20.07 -4.88 -3.95
N TRP A 348 20.63 -4.11 -3.01
CA TRP A 348 21.64 -3.08 -3.26
C TRP A 348 22.80 -3.58 -4.10
N GLY A 349 23.05 -2.93 -5.24
CA GLY A 349 24.09 -3.30 -6.19
C GLY A 349 23.80 -4.50 -7.08
N GLN A 350 22.58 -5.07 -6.97
CA GLN A 350 22.10 -6.19 -7.78
C GLN A 350 20.71 -5.91 -8.38
N GLU A 351 20.33 -4.64 -8.43
CA GLU A 351 19.03 -4.20 -8.93
C GLU A 351 18.86 -4.52 -10.42
N ASP A 352 17.66 -4.88 -10.84
CA ASP A 352 17.31 -5.00 -12.25
C ASP A 352 17.28 -3.63 -12.93
N GLN A 353 18.37 -3.26 -13.56
CA GLN A 353 18.56 -1.93 -14.17
C GLN A 353 17.60 -1.68 -15.35
N GLU A 354 17.10 -2.73 -16.00
CA GLU A 354 16.11 -2.60 -17.07
C GLU A 354 14.74 -2.22 -16.47
N LEU A 355 14.31 -2.90 -15.41
CA LEU A 355 13.08 -2.57 -14.70
C LEU A 355 13.14 -1.18 -14.08
N ILE A 356 14.25 -0.78 -13.46
CA ILE A 356 14.41 0.59 -12.93
C ILE A 356 14.20 1.63 -14.02
N ARG A 357 14.79 1.43 -15.21
CA ARG A 357 14.58 2.35 -16.34
C ARG A 357 13.12 2.34 -16.79
N PHE A 358 12.51 1.17 -16.89
CA PHE A 358 11.11 1.01 -17.27
C PHE A 358 10.18 1.79 -16.31
N TYR A 359 10.34 1.61 -15.00
CA TYR A 359 9.55 2.34 -14.00
C TYR A 359 9.76 3.87 -14.10
N LYS A 360 11.00 4.32 -14.29
CA LYS A 360 11.30 5.75 -14.49
C LYS A 360 10.58 6.33 -15.69
N GLU A 361 10.58 5.63 -16.83
CA GLU A 361 9.87 6.05 -18.04
C GLU A 361 8.36 6.09 -17.83
N MET A 362 7.78 5.06 -17.20
CA MET A 362 6.35 5.05 -16.90
C MET A 362 5.93 6.14 -15.91
N ILE A 363 6.73 6.42 -14.89
CA ILE A 363 6.52 7.55 -13.98
C ILE A 363 6.58 8.88 -14.76
N ALA A 364 7.52 9.00 -15.70
CA ALA A 364 7.60 10.18 -16.56
C ALA A 364 6.34 10.35 -17.42
N VAL A 365 5.80 9.28 -17.99
CA VAL A 365 4.52 9.27 -18.71
C VAL A 365 3.38 9.76 -17.80
N HIS A 366 3.24 9.17 -16.59
CA HIS A 366 2.21 9.57 -15.65
C HIS A 366 2.28 11.07 -15.29
N ARG A 367 3.49 11.58 -15.05
CA ARG A 367 3.70 13.00 -14.70
C ARG A 367 3.52 13.95 -15.86
N ARG A 368 3.78 13.50 -17.08
CA ARG A 368 3.68 14.31 -18.31
C ARG A 368 2.22 14.65 -18.66
N PHE A 369 1.28 13.77 -18.36
CA PHE A 369 -0.10 13.87 -18.80
C PHE A 369 -1.06 14.04 -17.60
N PRO A 370 -1.46 15.30 -17.27
CA PRO A 370 -2.34 15.58 -16.12
C PRO A 370 -3.68 14.83 -16.14
N VAL A 371 -4.17 14.48 -17.33
CA VAL A 371 -5.39 13.68 -17.50
C VAL A 371 -5.29 12.31 -16.81
N LEU A 372 -4.12 11.77 -16.62
CA LEU A 372 -3.92 10.49 -15.88
C LEU A 372 -4.18 10.64 -14.38
N ALA A 373 -3.97 11.83 -13.81
CA ALA A 373 -4.28 12.09 -12.42
C ALA A 373 -5.79 12.28 -12.18
N MET A 374 -6.49 13.04 -13.04
CA MET A 374 -7.86 13.50 -12.75
C MET A 374 -8.87 13.30 -13.88
N GLY A 375 -8.46 12.71 -15.02
CA GLY A 375 -9.34 12.51 -16.16
C GLY A 375 -10.37 11.40 -15.94
N SER A 376 -11.46 11.49 -16.71
CA SER A 376 -12.47 10.43 -16.76
C SER A 376 -11.89 9.13 -17.31
N LEU A 377 -12.54 8.01 -16.97
CA LEU A 377 -12.22 6.68 -17.49
C LEU A 377 -13.34 6.17 -18.40
N LYS A 378 -12.98 5.58 -19.53
CA LYS A 378 -13.92 4.87 -20.40
C LYS A 378 -13.28 3.61 -20.95
N PHE A 379 -13.92 2.45 -20.77
CA PHE A 379 -13.55 1.24 -21.50
C PHE A 379 -13.91 1.42 -23.00
N LEU A 380 -12.96 1.08 -23.86
CA LEU A 380 -13.06 1.30 -25.31
C LEU A 380 -13.19 0.00 -26.09
N TYR A 381 -12.42 -1.01 -25.69
CA TYR A 381 -12.41 -2.32 -26.33
C TYR A 381 -12.03 -3.41 -25.32
N HIS A 382 -12.60 -4.57 -25.45
CA HIS A 382 -12.17 -5.74 -24.69
C HIS A 382 -12.41 -7.04 -25.49
N ASP A 383 -11.53 -7.98 -25.28
CA ASP A 383 -11.62 -9.36 -25.71
C ASP A 383 -10.85 -10.21 -24.70
N TYR A 384 -10.87 -11.53 -24.81
CA TYR A 384 -10.12 -12.39 -23.91
C TYR A 384 -8.61 -12.04 -23.93
N ASN A 385 -8.03 -11.73 -22.77
CA ASN A 385 -6.65 -11.21 -22.62
C ASN A 385 -6.35 -9.87 -23.32
N VAL A 386 -7.33 -9.13 -23.81
CA VAL A 386 -7.14 -7.83 -24.44
C VAL A 386 -8.03 -6.80 -23.75
N LEU A 387 -7.46 -5.65 -23.42
CA LEU A 387 -8.18 -4.55 -22.78
C LEU A 387 -7.73 -3.23 -23.36
N SER A 388 -8.68 -2.33 -23.67
CA SER A 388 -8.39 -0.94 -23.95
C SER A 388 -9.31 0.00 -23.19
N TYR A 389 -8.74 1.07 -22.69
CA TYR A 389 -9.46 2.15 -22.04
C TYR A 389 -8.87 3.51 -22.37
N GLY A 390 -9.68 4.54 -22.22
CA GLY A 390 -9.28 5.94 -22.36
C GLY A 390 -9.34 6.68 -21.05
N ARG A 391 -8.34 7.53 -20.81
CA ARG A 391 -8.35 8.60 -19.81
C ARG A 391 -8.51 9.91 -20.56
N PHE A 392 -9.49 10.75 -20.19
CA PHE A 392 -9.78 11.94 -20.98
C PHE A 392 -10.43 13.05 -20.17
N ASN A 393 -10.25 14.24 -20.65
CA ASN A 393 -10.99 15.45 -20.31
C ASN A 393 -11.36 16.21 -21.61
N GLN A 394 -11.70 17.49 -21.53
CA GLN A 394 -12.07 18.28 -22.70
C GLN A 394 -10.89 18.60 -23.63
N GLU A 395 -9.67 18.61 -23.12
CA GLU A 395 -8.47 19.09 -23.79
C GLU A 395 -7.52 17.93 -24.19
N GLU A 396 -7.54 16.83 -23.44
CA GLU A 396 -6.51 15.81 -23.52
C GLU A 396 -7.12 14.41 -23.48
N GLN A 397 -6.59 13.48 -24.27
CA GLN A 397 -6.94 12.06 -24.29
C GLN A 397 -5.69 11.20 -24.21
N VAL A 398 -5.72 10.19 -23.33
CA VAL A 398 -4.75 9.10 -23.29
C VAL A 398 -5.49 7.79 -23.55
N ILE A 399 -5.04 7.02 -24.52
CA ILE A 399 -5.57 5.70 -24.87
C ILE A 399 -4.54 4.65 -24.42
N VAL A 400 -5.00 3.66 -23.68
CA VAL A 400 -4.19 2.55 -23.21
C VAL A 400 -4.72 1.26 -23.82
N VAL A 401 -3.80 0.43 -24.31
CA VAL A 401 -4.13 -0.88 -24.89
C VAL A 401 -3.21 -1.94 -24.30
N ILE A 402 -3.77 -3.03 -23.80
CA ILE A 402 -3.06 -4.16 -23.19
C ILE A 402 -3.39 -5.43 -23.99
N ASN A 403 -2.39 -6.22 -24.29
CA ASN A 403 -2.51 -7.55 -24.88
C ASN A 403 -1.72 -8.56 -24.05
N ASN A 404 -2.39 -9.28 -23.15
CA ASN A 404 -1.81 -10.35 -22.30
C ASN A 404 -1.82 -11.72 -23.01
N ARG A 405 -1.80 -11.76 -24.36
CA ARG A 405 -1.63 -12.99 -25.16
C ARG A 405 -0.18 -13.18 -25.58
N ASN A 406 0.23 -14.43 -25.70
CA ASN A 406 1.52 -14.80 -26.30
C ASN A 406 1.52 -14.76 -27.84
N GLU A 407 0.60 -14.03 -28.45
CA GLU A 407 0.44 -13.90 -29.89
C GLU A 407 0.11 -12.47 -30.31
N ARG A 408 0.32 -12.17 -31.59
CA ARG A 408 -0.12 -10.88 -32.15
C ARG A 408 -1.62 -10.83 -32.27
N VAL A 409 -2.20 -9.66 -31.98
CA VAL A 409 -3.64 -9.43 -32.07
C VAL A 409 -3.90 -8.15 -32.85
N HIS A 410 -4.77 -8.24 -33.87
CA HIS A 410 -5.28 -7.06 -34.56
C HIS A 410 -6.50 -6.53 -33.79
N VAL A 411 -6.56 -5.20 -33.61
CA VAL A 411 -7.66 -4.53 -32.89
C VAL A 411 -8.15 -3.28 -33.62
N GLU A 412 -9.45 -3.06 -33.57
CA GLU A 412 -10.13 -1.84 -34.02
C GLU A 412 -10.80 -1.18 -32.81
N ILE A 413 -10.25 -0.09 -32.33
CA ILE A 413 -10.66 0.54 -31.05
C ILE A 413 -11.43 1.83 -31.32
N PRO A 414 -12.68 1.97 -30.85
CA PRO A 414 -13.50 3.16 -31.05
C PRO A 414 -13.09 4.30 -30.11
N VAL A 415 -11.95 4.93 -30.37
CA VAL A 415 -11.38 6.02 -29.56
C VAL A 415 -12.23 7.29 -29.58
N TRP A 416 -13.15 7.43 -30.53
CA TRP A 416 -14.14 8.48 -30.55
C TRP A 416 -15.01 8.55 -29.27
N LEU A 417 -15.09 7.46 -28.52
CA LEU A 417 -15.79 7.42 -27.22
C LEU A 417 -15.13 8.31 -26.15
N THR A 418 -13.91 8.79 -26.38
CA THR A 418 -13.21 9.78 -25.53
C THR A 418 -13.34 11.22 -26.02
N GLY A 419 -14.21 11.48 -27.01
CA GLY A 419 -14.41 12.82 -27.58
C GLY A 419 -13.64 13.07 -28.90
N ILE A 420 -12.82 12.13 -29.38
CA ILE A 420 -12.08 12.27 -30.64
C ILE A 420 -13.06 12.37 -31.82
N ASN A 421 -12.90 13.40 -32.66
CA ASN A 421 -13.81 13.69 -33.75
C ASN A 421 -13.84 12.59 -34.81
N ARG A 422 -15.04 12.14 -35.19
CA ARG A 422 -15.28 11.13 -36.24
C ARG A 422 -15.28 11.69 -37.65
N SER A 423 -15.42 13.00 -37.81
CA SER A 423 -15.57 13.64 -39.13
C SER A 423 -14.22 14.00 -39.79
N SER A 424 -13.12 13.79 -39.10
CA SER A 424 -11.76 14.07 -39.56
C SER A 424 -10.82 12.91 -39.27
N VAL A 425 -9.66 12.90 -39.89
CA VAL A 425 -8.56 12.01 -39.51
C VAL A 425 -7.86 12.68 -38.33
N ALA A 426 -8.01 12.09 -37.14
CA ALA A 426 -7.26 12.50 -35.97
C ALA A 426 -5.88 11.84 -35.96
N LYS A 427 -4.95 12.38 -35.17
CA LYS A 427 -3.65 11.79 -34.91
C LYS A 427 -3.51 11.51 -33.43
N LEU A 428 -2.97 10.33 -33.12
CA LEU A 428 -2.49 9.94 -31.80
C LEU A 428 -0.99 9.78 -31.85
N THR A 429 -0.30 10.18 -30.79
CA THR A 429 1.11 9.90 -30.62
C THR A 429 1.27 8.74 -29.66
N GLN A 430 1.82 7.60 -30.14
CA GLN A 430 2.31 6.56 -29.23
C GLN A 430 3.47 7.16 -28.44
N VAL A 431 3.33 7.26 -27.14
CA VAL A 431 4.34 7.86 -26.25
C VAL A 431 5.10 6.80 -25.47
N PHE A 432 4.54 5.58 -25.40
CA PHE A 432 5.16 4.46 -24.73
C PHE A 432 4.63 3.13 -25.29
N ALA A 433 5.51 2.13 -25.37
CA ALA A 433 5.13 0.76 -25.66
C ALA A 433 6.03 -0.23 -24.93
N THR A 434 5.46 -1.36 -24.52
CA THR A 434 6.19 -2.52 -23.98
C THR A 434 5.67 -3.79 -24.65
N ASP A 435 6.51 -4.83 -24.70
CA ASP A 435 6.17 -6.15 -25.26
C ASP A 435 6.92 -7.28 -24.54
N ALA A 436 6.89 -8.49 -25.09
CA ALA A 436 7.58 -9.65 -24.52
C ALA A 436 9.11 -9.44 -24.34
N VAL A 437 9.72 -8.56 -25.17
CA VAL A 437 11.18 -8.38 -25.22
C VAL A 437 11.64 -7.20 -24.35
N GLY A 438 10.90 -6.08 -24.35
CA GLY A 438 11.34 -4.88 -23.65
C GLY A 438 10.32 -3.73 -23.75
N PHE A 439 10.82 -2.51 -23.76
CA PHE A 439 9.99 -1.30 -23.87
C PHE A 439 10.66 -0.20 -24.68
N SER A 440 9.88 0.76 -25.15
CA SER A 440 10.33 1.93 -25.90
C SER A 440 9.48 3.16 -25.56
N SER A 441 10.13 4.30 -25.39
CA SER A 441 9.53 5.64 -25.30
C SER A 441 9.68 6.41 -26.62
N GLU A 442 9.99 5.73 -27.72
CA GLU A 442 10.06 6.35 -29.06
C GLU A 442 8.67 6.79 -29.51
N GLU A 443 8.52 8.07 -29.78
CA GLU A 443 7.24 8.63 -30.23
C GLU A 443 6.94 8.30 -31.69
N LYS A 444 5.70 7.85 -31.94
CA LYS A 444 5.21 7.52 -33.28
C LYS A 444 3.82 8.09 -33.50
N GLU A 445 3.64 8.85 -34.57
CA GLU A 445 2.29 9.29 -34.97
C GLU A 445 1.51 8.14 -35.61
N ILE A 446 0.25 8.02 -35.22
CA ILE A 446 -0.72 7.05 -35.76
C ILE A 446 -1.96 7.83 -36.22
N GLU A 447 -2.34 7.68 -37.49
CA GLU A 447 -3.59 8.25 -37.97
C GLU A 447 -4.79 7.44 -37.52
N VAL A 448 -5.86 8.15 -37.15
CA VAL A 448 -7.10 7.57 -36.62
C VAL A 448 -8.27 8.08 -37.46
N PRO A 449 -8.54 7.43 -38.59
CA PRO A 449 -9.65 7.77 -39.45
C PRO A 449 -11.00 7.46 -38.77
N ALA A 450 -11.94 8.37 -38.88
CA ALA A 450 -13.32 8.22 -38.33
C ALA A 450 -13.36 7.90 -36.82
N GLY A 451 -12.30 8.22 -36.08
CA GLY A 451 -12.21 7.94 -34.65
C GLY A 451 -12.04 6.45 -34.29
N ILE A 452 -11.56 5.63 -35.26
CA ILE A 452 -11.23 4.21 -35.06
C ILE A 452 -9.71 4.07 -35.11
N LEU A 453 -9.12 3.59 -34.04
CA LEU A 453 -7.70 3.22 -33.98
C LEU A 453 -7.55 1.76 -34.40
N GLU A 454 -6.90 1.54 -35.53
CA GLU A 454 -6.51 0.22 -36.02
C GLU A 454 -5.03 -0.04 -35.69
N MET A 455 -4.71 -1.17 -35.06
CA MET A 455 -3.34 -1.53 -34.74
C MET A 455 -3.13 -3.02 -34.51
N ASP A 456 -1.89 -3.47 -34.81
CA ASP A 456 -1.42 -4.81 -34.48
C ASP A 456 -0.63 -4.77 -33.16
N LEU A 457 -1.17 -5.42 -32.14
CA LEU A 457 -0.52 -5.55 -30.84
C LEU A 457 0.50 -6.69 -30.87
N LEU A 458 1.67 -6.44 -30.29
CA LEU A 458 2.68 -7.48 -30.09
C LEU A 458 2.27 -8.41 -28.91
N PRO A 459 2.86 -9.62 -28.80
CA PRO A 459 2.65 -10.49 -27.66
C PRO A 459 3.05 -9.81 -26.34
N LEU A 460 2.27 -10.01 -25.30
CA LEU A 460 2.50 -9.48 -23.93
C LEU A 460 2.86 -7.99 -23.96
N SER A 461 1.95 -7.17 -24.50
CA SER A 461 2.24 -5.77 -24.78
C SER A 461 1.29 -4.79 -24.11
N GLY A 462 1.84 -3.64 -23.75
CA GLY A 462 1.10 -2.47 -23.31
C GLY A 462 1.48 -1.24 -24.13
N VAL A 463 0.52 -0.50 -24.63
CA VAL A 463 0.73 0.71 -25.45
C VAL A 463 0.00 1.87 -24.83
N VAL A 464 0.67 3.04 -24.77
CA VAL A 464 0.10 4.31 -24.33
C VAL A 464 0.16 5.30 -25.46
N LEU A 465 -0.99 5.83 -25.86
CA LEU A 465 -1.13 6.83 -26.93
C LEU A 465 -1.74 8.10 -26.33
N HIS A 466 -1.30 9.23 -26.81
CA HIS A 466 -1.72 10.54 -26.34
C HIS A 466 -2.22 11.42 -27.47
N ARG A 467 -3.20 12.26 -27.17
CA ARG A 467 -3.65 13.38 -28.01
C ARG A 467 -3.89 14.60 -27.14
N CYS A 468 -3.42 15.74 -27.60
CA CYS A 468 -3.83 17.05 -27.11
C CYS A 468 -4.60 17.76 -28.24
N GLU A 469 -5.72 18.42 -27.94
CA GLU A 469 -6.35 19.32 -28.91
C GLU A 469 -5.50 20.59 -29.02
N GLU A 470 -5.18 20.98 -30.27
CA GLU A 470 -4.50 22.25 -30.57
C GLU A 470 -5.45 23.44 -30.40
#